data_7817c2fe5a65bd399db3710fb7291789
#
_entry.id   7817c2fe5a65bd399db3710fb7291789
#
_cell.length_a   1.000
_cell.length_b   1.000
_cell.length_c   1.000
_cell.angle_alpha   90.00
_cell.angle_beta   90.00
_cell.angle_gamma   90.00
#
_symmetry.space_group_name_H-M   'P 1'
#
loop_
_entity.id
_entity.type
_entity.pdbx_description
1 polymer ?
#
loop_
_entity_poly.entity_id
_entity_poly.type
_entity_poly.pdbx_seq_one_letter_code
_entity_poly.pdbx_strand_id
1 'polypeptide(L)'
;AEQIGCVGTHSHETANGTVFMPCESHDDYDRLTSEVLDDDAKAESDVDTTPTDSMAQEAERGLAWRKEFNRGGTEVGVARAVQLVSKERLSPSTVRRMHSFFSRHEVDKRATGFRQGEEGYPSAGKIAWLLWGGDSGQAWARRKTAELDKERDGKDEAMHIMLQESPIAHNELDKKAPI
;
A
#
# COMPACT_ATOMS: atom_id res chain seq x y z
N ALA A 1 -6.80 -4.29 -18.41
CA ALA A 1 -6.07 -3.13 -18.93
C ALA A 1 -6.98 -1.89 -19.07
N GLU A 2 -8.17 -2.03 -19.65
CA GLU A 2 -9.09 -0.89 -19.85
C GLU A 2 -9.59 -0.24 -18.54
N GLN A 3 -9.74 -1.01 -17.47
CA GLN A 3 -10.23 -0.50 -16.17
C GLN A 3 -9.20 0.33 -15.40
N ILE A 4 -7.92 0.17 -15.69
CA ILE A 4 -6.82 0.90 -15.03
C ILE A 4 -6.11 1.88 -15.98
N GLY A 5 -6.64 2.08 -17.20
CA GLY A 5 -6.17 3.10 -18.14
C GLY A 5 -4.79 2.86 -18.72
N CYS A 6 -4.22 1.64 -18.60
CA CYS A 6 -2.92 1.36 -19.18
C CYS A 6 -3.00 0.81 -20.61
N VAL A 7 -1.93 1.05 -21.35
CA VAL A 7 -1.73 0.59 -22.74
C VAL A 7 -0.72 -0.55 -22.73
N GLY A 8 -0.97 -1.58 -23.54
CA GLY A 8 -0.06 -2.71 -23.70
C GLY A 8 -0.15 -3.79 -22.61
N THR A 9 0.68 -4.78 -22.77
CA THR A 9 0.89 -5.87 -21.80
C THR A 9 2.34 -6.29 -21.83
N HIS A 10 2.88 -6.76 -20.71
CA HIS A 10 4.19 -7.41 -20.66
C HIS A 10 4.05 -8.80 -20.00
N SER A 11 5.01 -9.67 -20.26
CA SER A 11 4.98 -11.04 -19.76
C SER A 11 6.16 -11.36 -18.86
N HIS A 12 5.94 -12.25 -17.92
CA HIS A 12 6.96 -12.83 -17.04
C HIS A 12 6.95 -14.33 -17.15
N GLU A 13 8.15 -14.91 -17.25
CA GLU A 13 8.34 -16.34 -17.11
C GLU A 13 8.37 -16.70 -15.63
N THR A 14 7.49 -17.61 -15.23
CA THR A 14 7.43 -18.15 -13.87
C THR A 14 7.64 -19.65 -13.88
N ALA A 15 7.90 -20.26 -12.75
CA ALA A 15 8.02 -21.71 -12.62
C ALA A 15 6.76 -22.47 -13.07
N ASN A 16 5.60 -21.78 -13.15
CA ASN A 16 4.31 -22.34 -13.53
C ASN A 16 3.85 -21.89 -14.93
N GLY A 17 4.73 -21.24 -15.72
CA GLY A 17 4.44 -20.73 -17.07
C GLY A 17 4.52 -19.22 -17.18
N THR A 18 4.20 -18.72 -18.39
CA THR A 18 4.21 -17.29 -18.71
C THR A 18 2.97 -16.61 -18.13
N VAL A 19 3.16 -15.57 -17.33
CA VAL A 19 2.09 -14.72 -16.79
C VAL A 19 2.10 -13.40 -17.54
N PHE A 20 0.93 -12.96 -18.03
CA PHE A 20 0.75 -11.67 -18.68
C PHE A 20 0.19 -10.66 -17.68
N MET A 21 0.87 -9.50 -17.59
CA MET A 21 0.44 -8.38 -16.76
C MET A 21 -0.12 -7.26 -17.64
N PRO A 22 -1.15 -6.54 -17.23
CA PRO A 22 -1.58 -5.33 -17.93
C PRO A 22 -0.52 -4.24 -17.81
N CYS A 23 -0.46 -3.32 -18.76
CA CYS A 23 0.54 -2.27 -18.95
C CYS A 23 1.87 -2.75 -19.59
N GLU A 24 2.60 -1.83 -20.22
CA GLU A 24 3.89 -2.15 -20.87
C GLU A 24 5.01 -2.38 -19.87
N SER A 25 4.89 -1.84 -18.66
CA SER A 25 5.90 -1.99 -17.61
C SER A 25 5.27 -2.13 -16.22
N HIS A 26 6.04 -2.65 -15.26
CA HIS A 26 5.66 -2.65 -13.87
C HIS A 26 5.50 -1.24 -13.29
N ASP A 27 6.35 -0.32 -13.70
CA ASP A 27 6.32 1.07 -13.23
C ASP A 27 5.03 1.77 -13.67
N ASP A 28 4.55 1.52 -14.90
CA ASP A 28 3.28 2.04 -15.38
C ASP A 28 2.09 1.41 -14.64
N TYR A 29 2.14 0.11 -14.39
CA TYR A 29 1.12 -0.58 -13.60
C TYR A 29 1.07 -0.03 -12.16
N ASP A 30 2.21 0.11 -11.51
CA ASP A 30 2.31 0.62 -10.14
C ASP A 30 1.91 2.09 -10.06
N ARG A 31 2.26 2.92 -11.05
CA ARG A 31 1.83 4.33 -11.13
C ARG A 31 0.32 4.44 -11.28
N LEU A 32 -0.26 3.76 -12.26
CA LEU A 32 -1.69 3.85 -12.56
C LEU A 32 -2.56 3.23 -11.47
N THR A 33 -2.12 2.13 -10.86
CA THR A 33 -2.80 1.59 -9.67
C THR A 33 -2.62 2.49 -8.45
N SER A 34 -1.52 3.26 -8.39
CA SER A 34 -1.31 4.28 -7.37
C SER A 34 -2.29 5.44 -7.52
N GLU A 35 -2.45 5.98 -8.74
CA GLU A 35 -3.35 7.09 -9.03
C GLU A 35 -4.84 6.70 -8.79
N VAL A 36 -5.24 5.50 -9.23
CA VAL A 36 -6.62 4.99 -9.02
C VAL A 36 -6.92 4.73 -7.54
N LEU A 37 -5.90 4.37 -6.74
CA LEU A 37 -6.07 4.13 -5.31
C LEU A 37 -5.86 5.39 -4.46
N ASP A 38 -5.34 6.48 -5.02
CA ASP A 38 -5.24 7.78 -4.32
C ASP A 38 -6.61 8.49 -4.24
N ASP A 39 -7.60 8.12 -5.05
CA ASP A 39 -8.99 8.56 -4.87
C ASP A 39 -9.62 7.99 -3.58
N ASP A 40 -9.18 6.82 -3.09
CA ASP A 40 -9.49 6.32 -1.74
C ASP A 40 -8.71 7.06 -0.63
N ALA A 41 -7.76 7.92 -0.99
CA ALA A 41 -6.91 8.66 -0.06
C ALA A 41 -7.67 9.71 0.77
N LYS A 42 -8.94 9.97 0.46
CA LYS A 42 -9.83 10.86 1.23
C LYS A 42 -10.64 10.17 2.31
N ALA A 43 -10.51 8.87 2.51
CA ALA A 43 -11.11 8.20 3.65
C ALA A 43 -10.42 8.71 4.93
N GLU A 44 -11.06 9.66 5.60
CA GLU A 44 -10.62 10.20 6.88
C GLU A 44 -10.62 9.06 7.91
N SER A 45 -9.43 8.70 8.39
CA SER A 45 -9.23 7.69 9.41
C SER A 45 -8.72 8.34 10.68
N ASP A 46 -9.21 7.89 11.84
CA ASP A 46 -8.75 8.33 13.16
C ASP A 46 -7.42 7.67 13.55
N VAL A 47 -7.01 6.63 12.84
CA VAL A 47 -5.73 5.94 13.07
C VAL A 47 -4.57 6.86 12.74
N ASP A 48 -3.67 7.09 13.70
CA ASP A 48 -2.42 7.80 13.44
C ASP A 48 -1.49 6.98 12.57
N THR A 49 -1.27 7.44 11.34
CA THR A 49 -0.42 6.83 10.33
C THR A 49 0.88 7.58 10.09
N THR A 50 1.33 8.35 11.08
CA THR A 50 2.62 9.04 11.03
C THR A 50 3.78 8.04 11.12
N PRO A 51 4.77 8.09 10.20
CA PRO A 51 5.95 7.23 10.25
C PRO A 51 6.80 7.48 11.49
N THR A 52 7.43 6.42 11.99
CA THR A 52 8.33 6.50 13.15
C THR A 52 9.73 6.97 12.76
N ASP A 53 10.49 7.45 13.74
CA ASP A 53 11.91 7.83 13.56
C ASP A 53 12.75 6.66 13.01
N SER A 54 12.50 5.45 13.48
CA SER A 54 13.20 4.26 13.00
C SER A 54 12.94 3.99 11.52
N MET A 55 11.70 4.19 11.05
CA MET A 55 11.35 4.05 9.63
C MET A 55 12.04 5.13 8.78
N ALA A 56 12.06 6.36 9.26
CA ALA A 56 12.74 7.46 8.58
C ALA A 56 14.24 7.19 8.43
N GLN A 57 14.92 6.74 9.48
CA GLN A 57 16.34 6.37 9.45
C GLN A 57 16.63 5.22 8.48
N GLU A 58 15.78 4.18 8.43
CA GLU A 58 15.93 3.08 7.49
C GLU A 58 15.75 3.57 6.04
N ALA A 59 14.77 4.44 5.81
CA ALA A 59 14.51 5.04 4.50
C ALA A 59 15.66 5.95 4.03
N GLU A 60 16.20 6.80 4.91
CA GLU A 60 17.39 7.61 4.62
C GLU A 60 18.57 6.74 4.20
N ARG A 61 18.82 5.66 4.92
CA ARG A 61 19.86 4.70 4.58
C ARG A 61 19.61 4.05 3.22
N GLY A 62 18.36 3.70 2.93
CA GLY A 62 17.95 3.17 1.63
C GLY A 62 18.25 4.14 0.49
N LEU A 63 17.91 5.42 0.64
CA LEU A 63 18.22 6.47 -0.33
C LEU A 63 19.72 6.65 -0.53
N ALA A 64 20.49 6.70 0.57
CA ALA A 64 21.94 6.82 0.51
C ALA A 64 22.58 5.63 -0.22
N TRP A 65 22.19 4.42 0.10
CA TRP A 65 22.72 3.21 -0.52
C TRP A 65 22.28 3.05 -1.99
N ARG A 66 21.04 3.43 -2.33
CA ARG A 66 20.61 3.47 -3.74
C ARG A 66 21.52 4.36 -4.57
N LYS A 67 21.86 5.51 -4.05
CA LYS A 67 22.80 6.45 -4.70
C LYS A 67 24.22 5.89 -4.77
N GLU A 68 24.74 5.33 -3.67
CA GLU A 68 26.09 4.81 -3.57
C GLU A 68 26.32 3.59 -4.47
N PHE A 69 25.42 2.63 -4.43
CA PHE A 69 25.54 1.37 -5.16
C PHE A 69 24.85 1.38 -6.54
N ASN A 70 24.16 2.47 -6.89
CA ASN A 70 23.42 2.64 -8.13
C ASN A 70 22.52 1.43 -8.48
N ARG A 71 21.80 0.91 -7.50
CA ARG A 71 20.91 -0.24 -7.64
C ARG A 71 19.83 -0.26 -6.57
N GLY A 72 18.76 -1.03 -6.85
CA GLY A 72 17.68 -1.32 -5.90
C GLY A 72 16.61 -0.25 -5.84
N GLY A 73 15.37 -0.72 -5.72
CA GLY A 73 14.18 0.12 -5.63
C GLY A 73 13.73 0.74 -6.95
N THR A 74 12.45 0.98 -7.04
CA THR A 74 11.80 1.73 -8.13
C THR A 74 11.63 3.19 -7.73
N GLU A 75 11.18 4.05 -8.65
CA GLU A 75 10.83 5.43 -8.37
C GLU A 75 9.72 5.54 -7.31
N VAL A 76 8.78 4.57 -7.29
CA VAL A 76 7.76 4.46 -6.24
C VAL A 76 8.40 4.23 -4.87
N GLY A 77 9.41 3.36 -4.78
CA GLY A 77 10.17 3.13 -3.55
C GLY A 77 10.92 4.38 -3.09
N VAL A 78 11.49 5.15 -4.02
CA VAL A 78 12.15 6.43 -3.72
C VAL A 78 11.15 7.45 -3.19
N ALA A 79 10.02 7.63 -3.86
CA ALA A 79 8.95 8.53 -3.40
C ALA A 79 8.45 8.13 -2.00
N ARG A 80 8.30 6.83 -1.74
CA ARG A 80 7.93 6.32 -0.42
C ARG A 80 8.99 6.67 0.62
N ALA A 81 10.27 6.47 0.34
CA ALA A 81 11.34 6.81 1.25
C ALA A 81 11.34 8.30 1.61
N VAL A 82 11.12 9.19 0.64
CA VAL A 82 11.00 10.64 0.88
C VAL A 82 9.85 10.96 1.84
N GLN A 83 8.67 10.34 1.65
CA GLN A 83 7.53 10.51 2.57
C GLN A 83 7.82 10.00 3.98
N LEU A 84 8.54 8.88 4.11
CA LEU A 84 8.92 8.35 5.42
C LEU A 84 9.90 9.27 6.13
N VAL A 85 10.86 9.86 5.41
CA VAL A 85 11.86 10.79 5.95
C VAL A 85 11.22 12.11 6.38
N SER A 86 10.26 12.64 5.59
CA SER A 86 9.53 13.86 5.96
C SER A 86 8.53 13.63 7.11
N LYS A 87 8.26 12.37 7.47
CA LYS A 87 7.26 11.97 8.47
C LYS A 87 5.87 12.51 8.18
N GLU A 88 5.52 12.66 6.92
CA GLU A 88 4.17 12.99 6.52
C GLU A 88 3.21 11.87 6.92
N ARG A 89 2.02 12.25 7.39
CA ARG A 89 0.97 11.28 7.67
C ARG A 89 0.58 10.57 6.38
N LEU A 90 0.68 9.24 6.37
CA LEU A 90 0.39 8.42 5.21
C LEU A 90 -1.11 8.14 5.09
N SER A 91 -1.62 8.07 3.86
CA SER A 91 -3.00 7.64 3.63
C SER A 91 -3.20 6.16 4.02
N PRO A 92 -4.43 5.75 4.39
CA PRO A 92 -4.75 4.35 4.66
C PRO A 92 -4.37 3.41 3.50
N SER A 93 -4.58 3.83 2.26
CA SER A 93 -4.21 3.07 1.06
C SER A 93 -2.69 2.89 0.96
N THR A 94 -1.92 3.93 1.29
CA THR A 94 -0.46 3.86 1.36
C THR A 94 0.03 2.85 2.39
N VAL A 95 -0.56 2.84 3.58
CA VAL A 95 -0.22 1.87 4.64
C VAL A 95 -0.48 0.44 4.17
N ARG A 96 -1.62 0.18 3.53
CA ARG A 96 -1.95 -1.14 2.96
C ARG A 96 -0.98 -1.55 1.85
N ARG A 97 -0.55 -0.60 1.00
CA ARG A 97 0.49 -0.88 -0.01
C ARG A 97 1.84 -1.24 0.62
N MET A 98 2.23 -0.55 1.68
CA MET A 98 3.45 -0.91 2.42
C MET A 98 3.35 -2.33 2.98
N HIS A 99 2.23 -2.69 3.58
CA HIS A 99 1.99 -4.05 4.08
C HIS A 99 2.07 -5.09 2.95
N SER A 100 1.44 -4.82 1.81
CA SER A 100 1.51 -5.67 0.62
C SER A 100 2.93 -5.82 0.07
N PHE A 101 3.68 -4.72 -0.01
CA PHE A 101 5.09 -4.74 -0.43
C PHE A 101 5.89 -5.70 0.45
N PHE A 102 5.85 -5.51 1.75
CA PHE A 102 6.62 -6.35 2.68
C PHE A 102 6.22 -7.83 2.61
N SER A 103 4.93 -8.12 2.45
CA SER A 103 4.45 -9.50 2.33
C SER A 103 4.99 -10.20 1.09
N ARG A 104 5.04 -9.50 -0.05
CA ARG A 104 5.58 -10.06 -1.30
C ARG A 104 7.10 -10.20 -1.28
N HIS A 105 7.80 -9.24 -0.67
CA HIS A 105 9.25 -9.13 -0.69
C HIS A 105 9.95 -9.74 0.53
N GLU A 106 9.22 -10.38 1.43
CA GLU A 106 9.83 -11.05 2.57
C GLU A 106 10.78 -12.20 2.14
N VAL A 107 10.51 -12.80 1.00
CA VAL A 107 11.38 -13.82 0.39
C VAL A 107 12.78 -13.28 0.07
N ASP A 108 12.91 -12.00 -0.24
CA ASP A 108 14.18 -11.35 -0.58
C ASP A 108 15.17 -11.37 0.59
N LYS A 109 14.69 -11.45 1.83
CA LYS A 109 15.53 -11.62 3.04
C LYS A 109 16.37 -12.89 3.03
N ARG A 110 16.02 -13.87 2.19
CA ARG A 110 16.74 -15.15 2.04
C ARG A 110 17.74 -15.12 0.90
N ALA A 111 17.68 -14.09 0.04
CA ALA A 111 18.59 -13.95 -1.08
C ALA A 111 19.99 -13.53 -0.62
N THR A 112 21.02 -13.99 -1.33
CA THR A 112 22.41 -13.61 -1.08
C THR A 112 22.60 -12.10 -1.19
N GLY A 113 23.36 -11.52 -0.28
CA GLY A 113 23.64 -10.09 -0.21
C GLY A 113 22.56 -9.30 0.51
N PHE A 114 21.55 -9.92 1.11
CA PHE A 114 20.60 -9.23 1.96
C PHE A 114 21.15 -8.93 3.35
N ARG A 115 21.99 -9.81 3.90
CA ARG A 115 22.59 -9.66 5.23
C ARG A 115 24.01 -9.14 5.14
N GLN A 116 24.38 -8.33 6.11
CA GLN A 116 25.76 -7.82 6.22
C GLN A 116 26.75 -8.99 6.30
N GLY A 117 27.85 -8.89 5.55
CA GLY A 117 28.89 -9.92 5.45
C GLY A 117 28.67 -10.94 4.33
N GLU A 118 27.52 -10.94 3.68
CA GLU A 118 27.28 -11.78 2.50
C GLU A 118 27.86 -11.15 1.23
N GLU A 119 28.22 -11.98 0.28
CA GLU A 119 28.68 -11.51 -1.04
C GLU A 119 27.58 -10.67 -1.72
N GLY A 120 27.99 -9.56 -2.33
CA GLY A 120 27.06 -8.64 -3.00
C GLY A 120 26.18 -7.77 -2.07
N TYR A 121 26.49 -7.75 -0.77
CA TYR A 121 25.83 -6.84 0.16
C TYR A 121 26.18 -5.37 -0.10
N PRO A 122 25.20 -4.43 -0.01
CA PRO A 122 23.76 -4.68 0.07
C PRO A 122 23.16 -5.05 -1.28
N SER A 123 22.32 -6.09 -1.32
CA SER A 123 21.61 -6.47 -2.55
C SER A 123 20.58 -5.42 -2.96
N ALA A 124 20.12 -5.47 -4.21
CA ALA A 124 19.04 -4.62 -4.70
C ALA A 124 17.75 -4.78 -3.85
N GLY A 125 17.43 -6.02 -3.47
CA GLY A 125 16.31 -6.31 -2.57
C GLY A 125 16.48 -5.70 -1.18
N LYS A 126 17.70 -5.71 -0.62
CA LYS A 126 17.99 -5.05 0.65
C LYS A 126 17.78 -3.54 0.58
N ILE A 127 18.24 -2.90 -0.48
CA ILE A 127 18.06 -1.45 -0.68
C ILE A 127 16.58 -1.14 -0.85
N ALA A 128 15.85 -1.89 -1.69
CA ALA A 128 14.41 -1.74 -1.83
C ALA A 128 13.69 -1.87 -0.48
N TRP A 129 14.04 -2.87 0.32
CA TRP A 129 13.48 -3.07 1.66
C TRP A 129 13.66 -1.85 2.58
N LEU A 130 14.84 -1.23 2.54
CA LEU A 130 15.13 -0.03 3.32
C LEU A 130 14.33 1.19 2.86
N LEU A 131 14.14 1.38 1.54
CA LEU A 131 13.34 2.48 1.00
C LEU A 131 11.88 2.48 1.51
N TRP A 132 11.35 1.32 1.87
CA TRP A 132 10.02 1.18 2.44
C TRP A 132 10.01 1.24 3.98
N GLY A 133 11.13 1.56 4.62
CA GLY A 133 11.26 1.72 6.07
C GLY A 133 11.82 0.52 6.81
N GLY A 134 12.40 -0.46 6.09
CA GLY A 134 13.10 -1.59 6.70
C GLY A 134 12.18 -2.51 7.53
N ASP A 135 12.77 -3.20 8.50
CA ASP A 135 12.02 -4.08 9.41
C ASP A 135 11.08 -3.29 10.33
N SER A 136 11.44 -2.05 10.67
CA SER A 136 10.56 -1.13 11.39
C SER A 136 9.31 -0.81 10.59
N GLY A 137 9.47 -0.54 9.29
CA GLY A 137 8.37 -0.29 8.36
C GLY A 137 7.46 -1.50 8.21
N GLN A 138 8.02 -2.71 8.10
CA GLN A 138 7.24 -3.96 8.03
C GLN A 138 6.35 -4.13 9.26
N ALA A 139 6.93 -4.04 10.45
CA ALA A 139 6.21 -4.22 11.71
C ALA A 139 5.12 -3.14 11.89
N TRP A 140 5.45 -1.89 11.56
CA TRP A 140 4.53 -0.76 11.63
C TRP A 140 3.37 -0.92 10.65
N ALA A 141 3.64 -1.20 9.36
CA ALA A 141 2.62 -1.33 8.33
C ALA A 141 1.63 -2.46 8.65
N ARG A 142 2.13 -3.61 9.13
CA ARG A 142 1.28 -4.73 9.58
C ARG A 142 0.33 -4.30 10.70
N ARG A 143 0.86 -3.62 11.73
CA ARG A 143 0.05 -3.16 12.86
C ARG A 143 -0.98 -2.11 12.42
N LYS A 144 -0.55 -1.11 11.64
CA LYS A 144 -1.43 -0.04 11.18
C LYS A 144 -2.51 -0.52 10.21
N THR A 145 -2.21 -1.49 9.35
CA THR A 145 -3.23 -2.14 8.52
C THR A 145 -4.31 -2.81 9.37
N ALA A 146 -3.92 -3.53 10.42
CA ALA A 146 -4.90 -4.16 11.32
C ALA A 146 -5.75 -3.13 12.09
N GLU A 147 -5.17 -2.00 12.51
CA GLU A 147 -5.90 -0.90 13.16
C GLU A 147 -6.92 -0.27 12.19
N LEU A 148 -6.52 -0.01 10.94
CA LEU A 148 -7.38 0.54 9.88
C LEU A 148 -8.52 -0.41 9.49
N ASP A 149 -8.25 -1.71 9.42
CA ASP A 149 -9.29 -2.70 9.11
C ASP A 149 -10.31 -2.79 10.23
N LYS A 150 -9.87 -2.77 11.49
CA LYS A 150 -10.76 -2.75 12.65
C LYS A 150 -11.64 -1.48 12.68
N GLU A 151 -11.09 -0.32 12.36
CA GLU A 151 -11.84 0.93 12.27
C GLU A 151 -12.90 0.87 11.17
N ARG A 152 -12.56 0.36 9.99
CA ARG A 152 -13.51 0.19 8.89
C ARG A 152 -14.65 -0.74 9.27
N ASP A 153 -14.34 -1.92 9.81
CA ASP A 153 -15.34 -2.92 10.17
C ASP A 153 -16.29 -2.38 11.26
N GLY A 154 -15.80 -1.59 12.21
CA GLY A 154 -16.63 -0.91 13.21
C GLY A 154 -17.53 0.17 12.61
N LYS A 155 -17.07 0.92 11.61
CA LYS A 155 -17.88 1.92 10.89
C LYS A 155 -18.99 1.25 10.05
N ASP A 156 -18.66 0.14 9.38
CA ASP A 156 -19.63 -0.63 8.60
C ASP A 156 -20.74 -1.23 9.47
N GLU A 157 -20.40 -1.76 10.66
CA GLU A 157 -21.37 -2.27 11.63
C GLU A 157 -22.28 -1.17 12.16
N ALA A 158 -21.72 -0.01 12.52
CA ALA A 158 -22.49 1.13 13.02
C ALA A 158 -23.47 1.66 11.96
N MET A 159 -23.04 1.73 10.70
CA MET A 159 -23.89 2.15 9.56
C MET A 159 -25.02 1.14 9.32
N HIS A 160 -24.74 -0.15 9.42
CA HIS A 160 -25.75 -1.21 9.29
C HIS A 160 -26.83 -1.11 10.35
N ILE A 161 -26.47 -0.87 11.61
CA ILE A 161 -27.41 -0.68 12.72
C ILE A 161 -28.29 0.56 12.48
N MET A 162 -27.71 1.69 12.07
CA MET A 162 -28.45 2.92 11.79
C MET A 162 -29.48 2.75 10.66
N LEU A 163 -29.16 1.97 9.65
CA LEU A 163 -30.08 1.67 8.54
C LEU A 163 -31.23 0.77 8.97
N GLN A 164 -31.03 -0.12 9.92
CA GLN A 164 -32.09 -0.99 10.46
C GLN A 164 -33.03 -0.25 11.42
N GLU A 165 -32.53 0.75 12.15
CA GLU A 165 -33.32 1.52 13.12
C GLU A 165 -34.07 2.71 12.49
N SER A 166 -33.85 3.05 11.24
CA SER A 166 -34.58 4.09 10.53
C SER A 166 -36.00 3.60 10.23
N PRO A 167 -37.07 4.09 10.95
CA PRO A 167 -38.42 3.73 10.62
C PRO A 167 -38.72 4.28 9.22
N ILE A 168 -38.98 3.39 8.26
CA ILE A 168 -39.60 3.79 6.99
C ILE A 168 -40.94 4.41 7.38
N ALA A 169 -41.04 5.72 7.24
CA ALA A 169 -42.32 6.41 7.34
C ALA A 169 -43.23 5.81 6.26
N HIS A 170 -44.06 4.86 6.65
CA HIS A 170 -45.19 4.44 5.86
C HIS A 170 -46.05 5.68 5.65
N ASN A 171 -45.92 6.25 4.47
CA ASN A 171 -46.76 7.34 4.02
C ASN A 171 -48.20 6.84 3.99
N GLU A 172 -49.00 7.29 4.96
CA GLU A 172 -50.47 7.18 4.95
C GLU A 172 -51.03 8.03 3.78
N LEU A 173 -50.97 7.52 2.58
CA LEU A 173 -51.64 8.04 1.41
C LEU A 173 -52.56 6.99 0.81
N ASP A 174 -53.50 6.48 1.61
CA ASP A 174 -54.63 5.76 1.04
C ASP A 174 -55.86 5.80 2.00
N LYS A 175 -56.39 6.98 2.22
CA LYS A 175 -57.76 7.15 2.72
C LYS A 175 -58.38 8.39 2.13
N LYS A 176 -58.79 8.32 0.86
CA LYS A 176 -59.95 9.09 0.38
C LYS A 176 -60.54 8.40 -0.82
N ALA A 177 -61.47 7.47 -0.58
CA ALA A 177 -62.50 7.07 -1.52
C ALA A 177 -63.61 8.11 -1.46
N PRO A 178 -64.05 8.70 -2.57
CA PRO A 178 -65.27 9.47 -2.61
C PRO A 178 -66.48 8.58 -2.77
N ILE A 179 -67.53 8.98 -2.12
CA ILE A 179 -68.90 8.50 -2.23
C ILE A 179 -69.42 8.70 -3.66
#